data_2f2aab7335781ba7845f377f0e25bff0
#
_entry.id   2f2aab7335781ba7845f377f0e25bff0
#
_cell.length_a   1.000
_cell.length_b   1.000
_cell.length_c   1.000
_cell.angle_alpha   90.00
_cell.angle_beta   90.00
_cell.angle_gamma   90.00
#
_symmetry.space_group_name_H-M   'P 1'
#
loop_
_entity.id
_entity.type
_entity.pdbx_description
1 polymer ?
#
loop_
_entity_poly.entity_id
_entity_poly.type
_entity_poly.pdbx_seq_one_letter_code
_entity_poly.pdbx_strand_id
1 'polypeptide(L)'
;MLNISKEFKEQILNTEALKLSKGMIGIEKESLRILDYKISTLPHFPSLGSALCNKYITTDFSEALLEFITPPSISNDKTYEFLEDIHSFVSSRIDDEVLWPFSMPLETQSKNDIPIADYGSSNRARFKSIYRNGLSNRYGRSMQAISGIHFNYSLPEDI
;
A
#
# COMPACT_ATOMS: atom_id res chain seq x y z
N MET A 1 -14.94 16.35 18.45
CA MET A 1 -13.76 16.25 19.33
C MET A 1 -14.13 15.35 20.50
N LEU A 2 -13.49 14.21 20.64
CA LEU A 2 -13.66 13.33 21.81
C LEU A 2 -13.20 14.07 23.06
N ASN A 3 -14.13 14.30 24.00
CA ASN A 3 -13.83 14.96 25.26
C ASN A 3 -13.26 13.89 26.24
N ILE A 4 -11.93 13.70 26.16
CA ILE A 4 -11.21 12.76 27.02
C ILE A 4 -11.11 13.39 28.42
N SER A 5 -11.60 12.70 29.46
CA SER A 5 -11.55 13.20 30.84
C SER A 5 -10.10 13.49 31.27
N LYS A 6 -9.94 14.47 32.16
CA LYS A 6 -8.61 14.81 32.72
C LYS A 6 -7.98 13.62 33.44
N GLU A 7 -8.81 12.85 34.14
CA GLU A 7 -8.42 11.65 34.88
C GLU A 7 -7.89 10.53 33.97
N PHE A 8 -8.53 10.31 32.82
CA PHE A 8 -8.06 9.36 31.80
C PHE A 8 -6.74 9.80 31.15
N LYS A 9 -6.58 11.12 30.91
CA LYS A 9 -5.31 11.67 30.41
C LYS A 9 -4.18 11.46 31.43
N GLU A 10 -4.43 11.69 32.72
CA GLU A 10 -3.46 11.47 33.79
C GLU A 10 -3.11 9.99 33.95
N GLN A 11 -4.06 9.09 33.80
CA GLN A 11 -3.81 7.64 33.78
C GLN A 11 -2.92 7.22 32.62
N ILE A 12 -3.20 7.71 31.41
CA ILE A 12 -2.36 7.43 30.23
C ILE A 12 -0.94 7.99 30.43
N LEU A 13 -0.82 9.21 30.94
CA LEU A 13 0.49 9.86 31.13
C LEU A 13 1.30 9.23 32.27
N ASN A 14 0.66 8.70 33.29
CA ASN A 14 1.35 8.20 34.49
C ASN A 14 1.72 6.72 34.43
N THR A 15 1.09 5.91 33.58
CA THR A 15 1.27 4.46 33.71
C THR A 15 2.11 3.82 32.60
N GLU A 16 1.78 4.02 31.34
CA GLU A 16 2.35 3.17 30.28
C GLU A 16 2.55 3.91 28.95
N ALA A 17 2.24 5.22 28.89
CA ALA A 17 2.33 5.99 27.66
C ALA A 17 3.75 6.00 27.07
N LEU A 18 4.78 5.99 27.94
CA LEU A 18 6.19 5.85 27.51
C LEU A 18 6.48 4.46 26.95
N LYS A 19 5.78 3.42 27.40
CA LYS A 19 5.92 2.08 26.83
C LYS A 19 5.22 1.99 25.48
N LEU A 20 4.04 2.61 25.30
CA LEU A 20 3.36 2.69 24.00
C LEU A 20 4.24 3.29 22.91
N SER A 21 5.09 4.28 23.24
CA SER A 21 6.02 4.87 22.27
C SER A 21 7.09 3.91 21.75
N LYS A 22 7.27 2.74 22.37
CA LYS A 22 8.20 1.68 21.95
C LYS A 22 7.58 0.67 21.01
N GLY A 23 6.31 0.82 20.68
CA GLY A 23 5.64 -0.02 19.69
C GLY A 23 6.29 0.09 18.32
N MET A 24 6.25 -0.99 17.55
CA MET A 24 6.71 -0.95 16.16
C MET A 24 5.63 -0.39 15.26
N ILE A 25 6.05 0.39 14.29
CA ILE A 25 5.20 0.95 13.25
C ILE A 25 5.62 0.45 11.88
N GLY A 26 4.68 0.41 10.96
CA GLY A 26 4.91 0.17 9.55
C GLY A 26 3.88 0.92 8.71
N ILE A 27 4.24 1.21 7.47
CA ILE A 27 3.36 1.87 6.51
C ILE A 27 3.21 0.97 5.30
N GLU A 28 1.96 0.83 4.84
CA GLU A 28 1.62 0.32 3.52
C GLU A 28 1.01 1.48 2.74
N LYS A 29 1.61 1.85 1.62
CA LYS A 29 1.14 2.96 0.79
C LYS A 29 0.86 2.48 -0.62
N GLU A 30 -0.36 2.72 -1.08
CA GLU A 30 -0.77 2.43 -2.44
C GLU A 30 -0.60 3.65 -3.35
N SER A 31 -0.29 3.39 -4.62
CA SER A 31 -0.22 4.40 -5.67
C SER A 31 -0.48 3.78 -7.04
N LEU A 32 -1.37 4.40 -7.81
CA LEU A 32 -1.59 4.03 -9.20
C LEU A 32 -0.43 4.52 -10.09
N ARG A 33 0.00 3.68 -11.02
CA ARG A 33 0.85 4.10 -12.14
C ARG A 33 -0.01 4.72 -13.24
N ILE A 34 0.37 5.87 -13.70
CA ILE A 34 -0.33 6.65 -14.73
C ILE A 34 0.63 6.86 -15.89
N LEU A 35 0.13 6.64 -17.10
CA LEU A 35 0.82 6.92 -18.36
C LEU A 35 -0.13 7.69 -19.28
N ASP A 36 0.33 8.80 -19.86
CA ASP A 36 -0.46 9.63 -20.77
C ASP A 36 -1.87 9.99 -20.23
N TYR A 37 -1.93 10.43 -18.97
CA TYR A 37 -3.18 10.80 -18.27
C TYR A 37 -4.20 9.65 -18.13
N LYS A 38 -3.76 8.40 -18.21
CA LYS A 38 -4.58 7.20 -18.01
C LYS A 38 -3.93 6.26 -17.02
N ILE A 39 -4.74 5.41 -16.41
CA ILE A 39 -4.21 4.30 -15.60
C ILE A 39 -3.35 3.42 -16.52
N SER A 40 -2.13 3.14 -16.10
CA SER A 40 -1.20 2.34 -16.87
C SER A 40 -1.71 0.91 -17.07
N THR A 41 -1.48 0.37 -18.24
CA THR A 41 -1.71 -1.05 -18.56
C THR A 41 -0.42 -1.82 -18.73
N LEU A 42 0.74 -1.16 -18.47
CA LEU A 42 2.03 -1.82 -18.56
C LEU A 42 2.20 -2.86 -17.44
N PRO A 43 2.84 -4.00 -17.72
CA PRO A 43 3.05 -5.03 -16.72
C PRO A 43 4.05 -4.57 -15.65
N HIS A 44 3.84 -5.04 -14.42
CA HIS A 44 4.71 -4.76 -13.28
C HIS A 44 6.10 -5.41 -13.42
N PHE A 45 6.13 -6.66 -13.89
CA PHE A 45 7.31 -7.52 -13.84
C PHE A 45 8.57 -6.97 -14.54
N PRO A 46 8.51 -6.41 -15.76
CA PRO A 46 9.72 -5.99 -16.46
C PRO A 46 10.49 -4.89 -15.73
N SER A 47 9.79 -3.96 -15.10
CA SER A 47 10.37 -2.79 -14.44
C SER A 47 10.72 -3.04 -12.97
N LEU A 48 9.85 -3.74 -12.24
CA LEU A 48 9.90 -3.83 -10.79
C LEU A 48 10.12 -5.27 -10.26
N GLY A 49 10.20 -6.25 -11.17
CA GLY A 49 10.35 -7.66 -10.81
C GLY A 49 9.03 -8.29 -10.35
N SER A 50 9.12 -9.40 -9.61
CA SER A 50 7.94 -10.16 -9.23
C SER A 50 7.21 -9.56 -8.05
N ALA A 51 6.00 -9.04 -8.25
CA ALA A 51 5.11 -8.58 -7.19
C ALA A 51 4.74 -9.70 -6.18
N LEU A 52 4.92 -10.98 -6.54
CA LEU A 52 4.69 -12.12 -5.66
C LEU A 52 5.84 -12.36 -4.68
N CYS A 53 7.06 -11.99 -5.07
CA CYS A 53 8.29 -12.32 -4.35
C CYS A 53 8.93 -11.12 -3.64
N ASN A 54 8.67 -9.91 -4.11
CA ASN A 54 9.17 -8.70 -3.47
C ASN A 54 8.41 -8.47 -2.15
N LYS A 55 9.14 -8.14 -1.08
CA LYS A 55 8.59 -7.91 0.25
C LYS A 55 8.09 -6.47 0.45
N TYR A 56 8.59 -5.55 -0.34
CA TYR A 56 8.45 -4.10 -0.13
C TYR A 56 7.71 -3.39 -1.26
N ILE A 57 7.71 -4.00 -2.46
CA ILE A 57 7.05 -3.46 -3.64
C ILE A 57 6.21 -4.59 -4.26
N THR A 58 4.91 -4.47 -4.14
CA THR A 58 3.95 -5.42 -4.69
C THR A 58 2.84 -4.69 -5.43
N THR A 59 1.81 -5.40 -5.84
CA THR A 59 0.57 -4.82 -6.35
C THR A 59 -0.57 -5.19 -5.41
N ASP A 60 -1.49 -4.26 -5.17
CA ASP A 60 -2.73 -4.59 -4.47
C ASP A 60 -3.72 -5.28 -5.40
N PHE A 61 -4.75 -4.60 -5.88
CA PHE A 61 -5.77 -5.20 -6.75
C PHE A 61 -5.38 -5.17 -8.22
N SER A 62 -4.94 -3.99 -8.69
CA SER A 62 -4.61 -3.74 -10.10
C SER A 62 -3.14 -3.94 -10.38
N GLU A 63 -2.82 -4.36 -11.59
CA GLU A 63 -1.43 -4.38 -12.10
C GLU A 63 -0.78 -2.99 -12.04
N ALA A 64 -1.58 -1.92 -12.18
CA ALA A 64 -1.14 -0.54 -12.07
C ALA A 64 -1.08 -0.04 -10.62
N LEU A 65 -1.78 -0.66 -9.67
CA LEU A 65 -1.85 -0.23 -8.27
C LEU A 65 -0.70 -0.82 -7.49
N LEU A 66 0.39 -0.07 -7.38
CA LEU A 66 1.52 -0.46 -6.55
C LEU A 66 1.18 -0.32 -5.07
N GLU A 67 1.72 -1.23 -4.28
CA GLU A 67 1.66 -1.22 -2.82
C GLU A 67 3.09 -1.26 -2.26
N PHE A 68 3.45 -0.22 -1.52
CA PHE A 68 4.76 -0.04 -0.89
C PHE A 68 4.67 -0.39 0.58
N ILE A 69 5.48 -1.31 1.04
CA ILE A 69 5.44 -1.88 2.39
C ILE A 69 6.78 -1.59 3.08
N THR A 70 6.74 -0.83 4.18
CA THR A 70 7.95 -0.63 4.98
C THR A 70 8.17 -1.77 5.96
N PRO A 71 9.41 -2.09 6.34
CA PRO A 71 9.65 -2.99 7.45
C PRO A 71 9.16 -2.37 8.76
N PRO A 72 8.74 -3.19 9.75
CA PRO A 72 8.42 -2.70 11.07
C PRO A 72 9.63 -2.00 11.73
N SER A 73 9.41 -0.84 12.33
CA SER A 73 10.44 -0.03 12.99
C SER A 73 9.90 0.67 14.23
N ILE A 74 10.76 0.89 15.22
CA ILE A 74 10.47 1.75 16.38
C ILE A 74 10.70 3.25 16.08
N SER A 75 11.27 3.57 14.91
CA SER A 75 11.62 4.94 14.49
C SER A 75 10.74 5.39 13.35
N ASN A 76 10.00 6.49 13.58
CA ASN A 76 9.21 7.16 12.54
C ASN A 76 10.11 7.61 11.39
N ASP A 77 11.26 8.22 11.69
CA ASP A 77 12.18 8.76 10.69
C ASP A 77 12.68 7.65 9.76
N LYS A 78 13.13 6.52 10.33
CA LYS A 78 13.57 5.37 9.52
C LYS A 78 12.46 4.77 8.66
N THR A 79 11.23 4.75 9.18
CA THR A 79 10.08 4.26 8.40
C THR A 79 9.80 5.20 7.23
N TYR A 80 9.88 6.50 7.46
CA TYR A 80 9.69 7.52 6.43
C TYR A 80 10.82 7.49 5.39
N GLU A 81 12.09 7.49 5.82
CA GLU A 81 13.26 7.37 4.94
C GLU A 81 13.16 6.13 4.03
N PHE A 82 12.78 4.98 4.60
CA PHE A 82 12.61 3.76 3.82
C PHE A 82 11.49 3.89 2.78
N LEU A 83 10.38 4.56 3.11
CA LEU A 83 9.30 4.81 2.17
C LEU A 83 9.73 5.77 1.04
N GLU A 84 10.52 6.80 1.34
CA GLU A 84 11.12 7.70 0.34
C GLU A 84 12.07 6.95 -0.60
N ASP A 85 12.89 6.05 -0.05
CA ASP A 85 13.81 5.21 -0.83
C ASP A 85 13.04 4.30 -1.81
N ILE A 86 11.93 3.68 -1.36
CA ILE A 86 11.06 2.89 -2.26
C ILE A 86 10.49 3.79 -3.37
N HIS A 87 9.97 4.96 -3.03
CA HIS A 87 9.43 5.90 -4.03
C HIS A 87 10.49 6.30 -5.06
N SER A 88 11.69 6.64 -4.60
CA SER A 88 12.82 7.03 -5.44
C SER A 88 13.25 5.89 -6.35
N PHE A 89 13.36 4.68 -5.81
CA PHE A 89 13.69 3.48 -6.57
C PHE A 89 12.64 3.22 -7.65
N VAL A 90 11.35 3.19 -7.29
CA VAL A 90 10.27 2.91 -8.24
C VAL A 90 10.21 3.96 -9.33
N SER A 91 10.27 5.26 -8.97
CA SER A 91 10.25 6.36 -9.95
C SER A 91 11.42 6.29 -10.94
N SER A 92 12.56 5.72 -10.52
CA SER A 92 13.71 5.52 -11.42
C SER A 92 13.56 4.32 -12.37
N ARG A 93 12.53 3.50 -12.23
CA ARG A 93 12.33 2.24 -12.95
C ARG A 93 11.09 2.18 -13.83
N ILE A 94 10.15 3.09 -13.62
CA ILE A 94 8.85 3.07 -14.33
C ILE A 94 8.82 3.97 -15.58
N ASP A 95 10.03 4.36 -16.08
CA ASP A 95 10.21 5.16 -17.29
C ASP A 95 9.29 6.39 -17.35
N ASP A 96 8.41 6.47 -18.36
CA ASP A 96 7.47 7.59 -18.55
C ASP A 96 6.21 7.53 -17.67
N GLU A 97 6.05 6.49 -16.87
CA GLU A 97 4.94 6.40 -15.93
C GLU A 97 5.18 7.31 -14.72
N VAL A 98 4.10 7.78 -14.12
CA VAL A 98 4.15 8.56 -12.88
C VAL A 98 3.29 7.91 -11.79
N LEU A 99 3.69 8.07 -10.54
CA LEU A 99 2.89 7.65 -9.38
C LEU A 99 1.81 8.69 -9.11
N TRP A 100 0.54 8.27 -9.17
CA TRP A 100 -0.60 9.13 -8.92
C TRP A 100 -0.69 9.47 -7.43
N PRO A 101 -0.69 10.78 -7.05
CA PRO A 101 -0.60 11.17 -5.64
C PRO A 101 -1.95 11.18 -4.90
N PHE A 102 -3.06 10.98 -5.61
CA PHE A 102 -4.39 11.04 -5.02
C PHE A 102 -4.95 9.63 -4.76
N SER A 103 -5.80 9.51 -3.74
CA SER A 103 -6.49 8.26 -3.42
C SER A 103 -7.47 7.86 -4.52
N MET A 104 -8.27 8.81 -5.01
CA MET A 104 -9.23 8.51 -6.06
C MET A 104 -8.53 8.31 -7.40
N PRO A 105 -8.85 7.22 -8.13
CA PRO A 105 -8.29 6.98 -9.45
C PRO A 105 -8.77 8.03 -10.46
N LEU A 106 -8.07 8.12 -11.58
CA LEU A 106 -8.55 8.86 -12.73
C LEU A 106 -9.87 8.25 -13.24
N GLU A 107 -10.71 9.08 -13.86
CA GLU A 107 -11.94 8.63 -14.47
C GLU A 107 -11.64 7.55 -15.53
N THR A 108 -12.38 6.46 -15.47
CA THR A 108 -12.24 5.33 -16.40
C THR A 108 -13.52 5.20 -17.22
N GLN A 109 -13.37 4.93 -18.52
CA GLN A 109 -14.49 4.71 -19.43
C GLN A 109 -14.92 3.24 -19.48
N SER A 110 -14.03 2.34 -19.09
CA SER A 110 -14.24 0.89 -19.12
C SER A 110 -13.63 0.21 -17.89
N LYS A 111 -14.27 -0.88 -17.46
CA LYS A 111 -13.66 -1.77 -16.44
C LYS A 111 -12.31 -2.35 -16.86
N ASN A 112 -12.03 -2.41 -18.16
CA ASN A 112 -10.77 -2.93 -18.68
C ASN A 112 -9.61 -1.92 -18.55
N ASP A 113 -9.91 -0.64 -18.29
CA ASP A 113 -8.91 0.39 -18.04
C ASP A 113 -8.17 0.16 -16.71
N ILE A 114 -8.70 -0.76 -15.87
CA ILE A 114 -8.06 -1.19 -14.62
C ILE A 114 -7.71 -2.67 -14.75
N PRO A 115 -6.49 -3.01 -15.18
CA PRO A 115 -6.05 -4.40 -15.32
C PRO A 115 -5.93 -5.06 -13.94
N ILE A 116 -6.40 -6.29 -13.82
CA ILE A 116 -6.18 -7.09 -12.59
C ILE A 116 -4.71 -7.50 -12.52
N ALA A 117 -4.12 -7.46 -11.34
CA ALA A 117 -2.72 -7.81 -11.11
C ALA A 117 -2.41 -9.26 -11.55
N ASP A 118 -1.33 -9.43 -12.28
CA ASP A 118 -0.80 -10.72 -12.72
C ASP A 118 0.42 -11.12 -11.89
N TYR A 119 0.34 -12.29 -11.29
CA TYR A 119 1.40 -12.85 -10.44
C TYR A 119 2.10 -14.06 -11.07
N GLY A 120 1.76 -14.39 -12.34
CA GLY A 120 2.28 -15.55 -13.07
C GLY A 120 1.46 -16.83 -12.85
N SER A 121 2.07 -18.00 -13.08
CA SER A 121 1.38 -19.29 -13.21
C SER A 121 1.42 -20.21 -12.00
N SER A 122 2.15 -19.87 -10.93
CA SER A 122 2.24 -20.68 -9.72
C SER A 122 0.87 -20.81 -9.02
N ASN A 123 0.70 -21.84 -8.18
CA ASN A 123 -0.55 -22.01 -7.43
C ASN A 123 -0.87 -20.82 -6.55
N ARG A 124 0.15 -20.20 -5.92
CA ARG A 124 -0.01 -18.98 -5.13
C ARG A 124 -0.46 -17.79 -5.99
N ALA A 125 0.12 -17.64 -7.18
CA ALA A 125 -0.27 -16.62 -8.14
C ALA A 125 -1.72 -16.81 -8.61
N ARG A 126 -2.07 -18.02 -8.99
CA ARG A 126 -3.45 -18.36 -9.42
C ARG A 126 -4.48 -18.09 -8.33
N PHE A 127 -4.18 -18.42 -7.06
CA PHE A 127 -5.06 -18.10 -5.94
C PHE A 127 -5.29 -16.58 -5.82
N LYS A 128 -4.22 -15.77 -5.89
CA LYS A 128 -4.34 -14.30 -5.86
C LYS A 128 -5.18 -13.76 -7.02
N SER A 129 -5.01 -14.31 -8.23
CA SER A 129 -5.79 -13.90 -9.41
C SER A 129 -7.27 -14.28 -9.30
N ILE A 130 -7.58 -15.49 -8.81
CA ILE A 130 -8.97 -15.93 -8.58
C ILE A 130 -9.66 -15.03 -7.56
N TYR A 131 -8.97 -14.72 -6.45
CA TYR A 131 -9.50 -13.83 -5.41
C TYR A 131 -9.84 -12.45 -5.97
N ARG A 132 -8.94 -11.83 -6.76
CA ARG A 132 -9.16 -10.52 -7.37
C ARG A 132 -10.25 -10.51 -8.43
N ASN A 133 -10.37 -11.56 -9.20
CA ASN A 133 -11.52 -11.74 -10.12
C ASN A 133 -12.85 -11.80 -9.33
N GLY A 134 -12.86 -12.47 -8.19
CA GLY A 134 -14.01 -12.48 -7.28
C GLY A 134 -14.37 -11.09 -6.77
N LEU A 135 -13.38 -10.28 -6.37
CA LEU A 135 -13.58 -8.89 -5.96
C LEU A 135 -14.10 -8.02 -7.12
N SER A 136 -13.51 -8.17 -8.31
CA SER A 136 -13.92 -7.48 -9.54
C SER A 136 -15.41 -7.72 -9.84
N ASN A 137 -15.86 -8.96 -9.76
CA ASN A 137 -17.25 -9.34 -10.03
C ASN A 137 -18.22 -8.84 -8.95
N ARG A 138 -17.78 -8.76 -7.70
CA ARG A 138 -18.63 -8.42 -6.57
C ARG A 138 -18.76 -6.92 -6.35
N TYR A 139 -17.66 -6.18 -6.50
CA TYR A 139 -17.59 -4.76 -6.13
C TYR A 139 -17.25 -3.83 -7.30
N GLY A 140 -16.83 -4.38 -8.43
CA GLY A 140 -16.29 -3.61 -9.56
C GLY A 140 -14.83 -3.21 -9.36
N ARG A 141 -14.14 -2.92 -10.48
CA ARG A 141 -12.70 -2.64 -10.47
C ARG A 141 -12.37 -1.23 -9.99
N SER A 142 -13.22 -0.25 -10.27
CA SER A 142 -12.97 1.15 -9.91
C SER A 142 -12.90 1.33 -8.40
N MET A 143 -13.76 0.64 -7.64
CA MET A 143 -13.72 0.67 -6.18
C MET A 143 -12.45 0.04 -5.60
N GLN A 144 -11.86 -0.92 -6.32
CA GLN A 144 -10.63 -1.61 -5.91
C GLN A 144 -9.35 -0.86 -6.37
N ALA A 145 -9.48 0.24 -7.09
CA ALA A 145 -8.36 1.06 -7.54
C ALA A 145 -8.18 2.35 -6.70
N ILE A 146 -8.95 2.50 -5.64
CA ILE A 146 -8.79 3.60 -4.66
C ILE A 146 -7.54 3.30 -3.84
N SER A 147 -6.57 4.22 -3.87
CA SER A 147 -5.31 4.09 -3.17
C SER A 147 -5.43 4.54 -1.71
N GLY A 148 -4.92 3.74 -0.79
CA GLY A 148 -4.89 4.02 0.64
C GLY A 148 -3.48 4.21 1.20
N ILE A 149 -3.43 4.67 2.44
CA ILE A 149 -2.24 4.61 3.30
C ILE A 149 -2.67 3.93 4.59
N HIS A 150 -2.08 2.77 4.87
CA HIS A 150 -2.30 2.03 6.10
C HIS A 150 -1.16 2.31 7.07
N PHE A 151 -1.50 2.72 8.27
CA PHE A 151 -0.58 2.85 9.37
C PHE A 151 -0.75 1.65 10.30
N ASN A 152 0.26 0.80 10.34
CA ASN A 152 0.30 -0.38 11.17
C ASN A 152 1.08 -0.08 12.46
N TYR A 153 0.53 -0.48 13.58
CA TYR A 153 1.15 -0.32 14.89
C TYR A 153 1.04 -1.62 15.67
N SER A 154 2.13 -2.09 16.23
CA SER A 154 2.13 -3.21 17.17
C SER A 154 2.47 -2.75 18.59
N LEU A 155 1.72 -3.23 19.56
CA LEU A 155 2.04 -3.01 20.97
C LEU A 155 3.38 -3.66 21.31
N PRO A 156 4.17 -3.06 22.22
CA PRO A 156 5.31 -3.73 22.81
C PRO A 156 4.89 -5.00 23.55
N GLU A 157 5.77 -6.03 23.54
CA GLU A 157 5.45 -7.33 24.16
C GLU A 157 5.46 -7.31 25.69
N ASP A 158 6.02 -6.25 26.29
CA ASP A 158 6.17 -6.08 27.73
C ASP A 158 5.10 -5.19 28.40
N ILE A 159 3.95 -5.00 27.73
CA ILE A 159 2.76 -4.31 28.25
C ILE A 159 1.70 -5.29 28.67
#